data_f15b71029e112d66f84192e1c3a11227
#
_entry.id   f15b71029e112d66f84192e1c3a11227
#
_cell.length_a   1.000
_cell.length_b   1.000
_cell.length_c   1.000
_cell.angle_alpha   90.00
_cell.angle_beta   90.00
_cell.angle_gamma   90.00
#
_symmetry.space_group_name_H-M   'P 1'
#
loop_
_entity.id
_entity.type
_entity.pdbx_description
1 polymer ?
#
loop_
_entity_poly.entity_id
_entity_poly.type
_entity_poly.pdbx_seq_one_letter_code
_entity_poly.pdbx_strand_id
1 'polypeptide(L)'
;DFAIHDKQDGNPHAHIMLTTRPIEQDNSWGVKQRKEYILDKKGQKQYDKKKQTYKCKTVKTTNWDSKEFLQRSRESWAEKVHQELEKKSLPQRVDHRSFKEQGIEKIPTQHIGVSANAMEKRGIESQRGNENREIKKANGQIQTIEILEKQTQKEIAFIREDISWNRHHEEIAKIEEQIPKAAGNEKVLLSVQAGLLKLYDKAKLIEPTKTSEGRTIEIDGRKVPYFEYHKNKLVGDISFAQDKVKGYLDMLAQQRQEA
;
A
#
# COMPACT_ATOMS: atom_id res chain seq x y z
N ASP A 1 -18.80 30.27 -22.05
CA ASP A 1 -17.84 31.32 -21.60
C ASP A 1 -16.79 30.74 -20.67
N PHE A 2 -15.56 31.25 -20.78
CA PHE A 2 -14.50 30.95 -19.80
C PHE A 2 -13.61 32.19 -19.63
N ALA A 3 -13.04 32.30 -18.44
CA ALA A 3 -12.00 33.30 -18.10
C ALA A 3 -10.85 32.63 -17.36
N ILE A 4 -9.63 32.94 -17.76
CA ILE A 4 -8.43 32.45 -17.08
C ILE A 4 -7.92 33.57 -16.19
N HIS A 5 -7.70 33.24 -14.92
CA HIS A 5 -7.15 34.15 -13.93
C HIS A 5 -5.76 33.64 -13.50
N ASP A 6 -4.77 34.48 -13.68
CA ASP A 6 -3.42 34.28 -13.15
C ASP A 6 -2.96 35.62 -12.54
N LYS A 7 -2.98 35.69 -11.22
CA LYS A 7 -2.51 36.85 -10.45
C LYS A 7 -1.06 36.71 -10.00
N GLN A 8 -0.34 35.69 -10.52
CA GLN A 8 1.02 35.34 -10.11
C GLN A 8 1.13 35.03 -8.60
N ASP A 9 0.02 34.65 -7.97
CA ASP A 9 -0.06 34.26 -6.56
C ASP A 9 0.13 32.75 -6.34
N GLY A 10 0.56 32.03 -7.39
CA GLY A 10 0.76 30.58 -7.37
C GLY A 10 -0.51 29.76 -7.54
N ASN A 11 -1.64 30.40 -7.86
CA ASN A 11 -2.93 29.74 -8.07
C ASN A 11 -3.58 30.13 -9.42
N PRO A 12 -2.97 29.81 -10.57
CA PRO A 12 -3.61 30.01 -11.87
C PRO A 12 -4.87 29.13 -11.96
N HIS A 13 -6.01 29.71 -12.31
CA HIS A 13 -7.26 28.98 -12.40
C HIS A 13 -8.19 29.53 -13.48
N ALA A 14 -9.12 28.69 -13.94
CA ALA A 14 -10.13 29.08 -14.93
C ALA A 14 -11.52 29.07 -14.32
N HIS A 15 -12.30 30.08 -14.63
CA HIS A 15 -13.74 30.09 -14.40
C HIS A 15 -14.44 29.70 -15.71
N ILE A 16 -15.21 28.62 -15.67
CA ILE A 16 -15.93 28.10 -16.83
C ILE A 16 -17.42 28.13 -16.51
N MET A 17 -18.18 28.86 -17.31
CA MET A 17 -19.64 28.94 -17.20
C MET A 17 -20.28 28.14 -18.33
N LEU A 18 -21.07 27.15 -17.95
CA LEU A 18 -21.79 26.27 -18.87
C LEU A 18 -23.28 26.45 -18.70
N THR A 19 -24.04 26.30 -19.80
CA THR A 19 -25.49 26.22 -19.74
C THR A 19 -25.95 24.78 -19.45
N THR A 20 -27.07 24.64 -18.74
CA THR A 20 -27.70 23.34 -18.50
C THR A 20 -28.73 22.99 -19.60
N ARG A 21 -28.82 23.79 -20.66
CA ARG A 21 -29.68 23.52 -21.82
C ARG A 21 -28.91 22.71 -22.84
N PRO A 22 -29.52 21.69 -23.47
CA PRO A 22 -28.92 21.03 -24.62
C PRO A 22 -28.89 21.97 -25.81
N ILE A 23 -28.01 21.68 -26.77
CA ILE A 23 -28.06 22.28 -28.11
C ILE A 23 -28.73 21.23 -29.00
N GLU A 24 -29.78 21.62 -29.68
CA GLU A 24 -30.53 20.76 -30.61
C GLU A 24 -29.76 20.63 -31.93
N GLN A 25 -30.23 19.72 -32.81
CA GLN A 25 -29.54 19.46 -34.08
C GLN A 25 -29.51 20.68 -35.04
N ASP A 26 -30.44 21.57 -34.90
CA ASP A 26 -30.54 22.84 -35.65
C ASP A 26 -29.69 23.97 -35.03
N ASN A 27 -28.84 23.67 -34.03
CA ASN A 27 -28.07 24.62 -33.24
C ASN A 27 -28.90 25.58 -32.36
N SER A 28 -30.19 25.34 -32.19
CA SER A 28 -31.03 26.10 -31.27
C SER A 28 -30.84 25.61 -29.82
N TRP A 29 -31.22 26.48 -28.87
CA TRP A 29 -31.20 26.12 -27.46
C TRP A 29 -32.43 25.28 -27.09
N GLY A 30 -32.22 24.03 -26.73
CA GLY A 30 -33.25 23.17 -26.19
C GLY A 30 -33.78 23.61 -24.82
N VAL A 31 -34.85 22.99 -24.37
CA VAL A 31 -35.46 23.30 -23.07
C VAL A 31 -34.66 22.68 -21.91
N LYS A 32 -34.54 23.41 -20.79
CA LYS A 32 -33.83 22.92 -19.59
C LYS A 32 -34.51 21.71 -18.99
N GLN A 33 -35.82 21.62 -19.06
CA GLN A 33 -36.63 20.54 -18.48
C GLN A 33 -37.93 20.39 -19.23
N ARG A 34 -38.49 19.22 -19.26
CA ARG A 34 -39.78 18.89 -19.87
C ARG A 34 -40.72 18.26 -18.87
N LYS A 35 -42.03 18.37 -19.08
CA LYS A 35 -43.03 17.65 -18.31
C LYS A 35 -43.36 16.33 -19.00
N GLU A 36 -43.28 15.24 -18.25
CA GLU A 36 -43.73 13.94 -18.68
C GLU A 36 -44.95 13.53 -17.86
N TYR A 37 -46.01 13.06 -18.52
CA TYR A 37 -47.19 12.57 -17.84
C TYR A 37 -46.93 11.27 -17.11
N ILE A 38 -47.47 11.13 -15.89
CA ILE A 38 -47.43 9.89 -15.15
C ILE A 38 -48.53 8.99 -15.71
N LEU A 39 -48.11 7.82 -16.22
CA LEU A 39 -49.02 6.84 -16.81
C LEU A 39 -49.46 5.82 -15.73
N ASP A 40 -50.66 5.27 -15.91
CA ASP A 40 -51.16 4.14 -15.13
C ASP A 40 -50.62 2.78 -15.67
N LYS A 41 -51.03 1.68 -15.04
CA LYS A 41 -50.65 0.33 -15.49
C LYS A 41 -51.11 -0.05 -16.89
N LYS A 42 -52.07 0.73 -17.45
CA LYS A 42 -52.63 0.56 -18.82
C LYS A 42 -52.02 1.53 -19.82
N GLY A 43 -51.03 2.35 -19.43
CA GLY A 43 -50.42 3.35 -20.29
C GLY A 43 -51.24 4.64 -20.44
N GLN A 44 -52.28 4.86 -19.65
CA GLN A 44 -53.11 6.05 -19.70
C GLN A 44 -52.62 7.11 -18.73
N LYS A 45 -52.81 8.41 -19.07
CA LYS A 45 -52.43 9.54 -18.22
C LYS A 45 -53.25 9.55 -16.95
N GLN A 46 -52.63 9.60 -15.78
CA GLN A 46 -53.31 9.70 -14.50
C GLN A 46 -53.86 11.12 -14.29
N TYR A 47 -55.18 11.22 -14.04
CA TYR A 47 -55.85 12.49 -13.76
C TYR A 47 -55.96 12.73 -12.24
N ASP A 48 -55.56 13.90 -11.76
CA ASP A 48 -55.72 14.33 -10.39
C ASP A 48 -57.02 15.13 -10.24
N LYS A 49 -58.07 14.51 -9.68
CA LYS A 49 -59.38 15.17 -9.53
C LYS A 49 -59.37 16.38 -8.59
N LYS A 50 -58.44 16.42 -7.61
CA LYS A 50 -58.32 17.54 -6.67
C LYS A 50 -57.70 18.77 -7.35
N LYS A 51 -56.69 18.54 -8.18
CA LYS A 51 -55.97 19.61 -8.89
C LYS A 51 -56.56 19.91 -10.27
N GLN A 52 -57.53 19.13 -10.71
CA GLN A 52 -58.16 19.22 -12.03
C GLN A 52 -57.13 19.22 -13.18
N THR A 53 -56.05 18.46 -13.03
CA THR A 53 -54.95 18.36 -14.02
C THR A 53 -54.42 16.94 -14.11
N TYR A 54 -53.78 16.63 -15.23
CA TYR A 54 -53.06 15.37 -15.35
C TYR A 54 -51.78 15.42 -14.51
N LYS A 55 -51.49 14.32 -13.77
CA LYS A 55 -50.26 14.18 -13.03
C LYS A 55 -49.07 14.14 -13.97
N CYS A 56 -48.10 15.00 -13.71
CA CYS A 56 -46.86 15.02 -14.47
C CYS A 56 -45.65 15.13 -13.52
N LYS A 57 -44.52 14.62 -13.98
CA LYS A 57 -43.22 14.82 -13.37
C LYS A 57 -42.35 15.73 -14.26
N THR A 58 -41.55 16.56 -13.65
CA THR A 58 -40.55 17.34 -14.37
C THR A 58 -39.30 16.51 -14.58
N VAL A 59 -38.87 16.35 -15.82
CA VAL A 59 -37.66 15.62 -16.20
C VAL A 59 -36.66 16.60 -16.77
N LYS A 60 -35.45 16.56 -16.28
CA LYS A 60 -34.33 17.35 -16.79
C LYS A 60 -33.91 16.80 -18.16
N THR A 61 -33.55 17.69 -19.07
CA THR A 61 -33.10 17.30 -20.41
C THR A 61 -31.62 16.98 -20.49
N THR A 62 -30.86 17.40 -19.48
CA THR A 62 -29.44 17.07 -19.32
C THR A 62 -29.18 16.48 -17.92
N ASN A 63 -28.10 15.75 -17.77
CA ASN A 63 -27.66 15.17 -16.47
C ASN A 63 -26.51 15.95 -15.81
N TRP A 64 -26.25 17.18 -16.26
CA TRP A 64 -25.07 17.97 -15.85
C TRP A 64 -24.99 18.30 -14.36
N ASP A 65 -26.10 18.25 -13.66
CA ASP A 65 -26.21 18.46 -12.22
C ASP A 65 -26.36 17.14 -11.42
N SER A 66 -26.17 16.01 -12.09
CA SER A 66 -26.16 14.72 -11.41
C SER A 66 -24.82 14.46 -10.71
N LYS A 67 -24.86 13.65 -9.65
CA LYS A 67 -23.64 13.24 -8.93
C LYS A 67 -22.72 12.44 -9.84
N GLU A 68 -23.27 11.60 -10.69
CA GLU A 68 -22.54 10.75 -11.63
C GLU A 68 -21.79 11.59 -12.68
N PHE A 69 -22.42 12.65 -13.19
CA PHE A 69 -21.77 13.58 -14.11
C PHE A 69 -20.61 14.31 -13.43
N LEU A 70 -20.83 14.83 -12.21
CA LEU A 70 -19.80 15.49 -11.43
C LEU A 70 -18.61 14.56 -11.16
N GLN A 71 -18.88 13.31 -10.78
CA GLN A 71 -17.83 12.33 -10.51
C GLN A 71 -17.00 12.03 -11.75
N ARG A 72 -17.67 11.77 -12.89
CA ARG A 72 -17.01 11.53 -14.18
C ARG A 72 -16.18 12.74 -14.63
N SER A 73 -16.69 13.94 -14.42
CA SER A 73 -15.97 15.17 -14.78
C SER A 73 -14.69 15.33 -13.94
N ARG A 74 -14.74 14.99 -12.64
CA ARG A 74 -13.57 15.04 -11.76
C ARG A 74 -12.54 13.97 -12.15
N GLU A 75 -12.98 12.77 -12.49
CA GLU A 75 -12.14 11.67 -12.96
C GLU A 75 -11.42 12.07 -14.27
N SER A 76 -12.18 12.51 -15.27
CA SER A 76 -11.62 12.95 -16.55
C SER A 76 -10.63 14.12 -16.39
N TRP A 77 -10.88 15.03 -15.45
CA TRP A 77 -9.94 16.10 -15.12
C TRP A 77 -8.65 15.55 -14.53
N ALA A 78 -8.73 14.62 -13.55
CA ALA A 78 -7.56 13.99 -12.95
C ALA A 78 -6.71 13.27 -14.00
N GLU A 79 -7.35 12.54 -14.95
CA GLU A 79 -6.66 11.89 -16.06
C GLU A 79 -5.92 12.88 -16.95
N LYS A 80 -6.54 14.01 -17.28
CA LYS A 80 -5.87 15.06 -18.08
C LYS A 80 -4.68 15.67 -17.36
N VAL A 81 -4.80 15.91 -16.07
CA VAL A 81 -3.69 16.38 -15.24
C VAL A 81 -2.55 15.36 -15.24
N HIS A 82 -2.85 14.07 -15.10
CA HIS A 82 -1.83 13.01 -15.17
C HIS A 82 -1.09 13.01 -16.52
N GLN A 83 -1.83 13.08 -17.63
CA GLN A 83 -1.24 13.12 -18.97
C GLN A 83 -0.26 14.30 -19.13
N GLU A 84 -0.61 15.48 -18.59
CA GLU A 84 0.28 16.64 -18.66
C GLU A 84 1.50 16.54 -17.71
N LEU A 85 1.32 15.95 -16.52
CA LEU A 85 2.43 15.69 -15.59
C LEU A 85 3.42 14.66 -16.18
N GLU A 86 2.91 13.60 -16.82
CA GLU A 86 3.73 12.59 -17.49
C GLU A 86 4.54 13.16 -18.65
N LYS A 87 3.94 13.99 -19.50
CA LYS A 87 4.67 14.68 -20.57
C LYS A 87 5.85 15.50 -20.04
N LYS A 88 5.73 16.03 -18.82
CA LYS A 88 6.78 16.80 -18.16
C LYS A 88 7.69 15.96 -17.25
N SER A 89 7.54 14.63 -17.26
CA SER A 89 8.27 13.69 -16.39
C SER A 89 8.18 14.02 -14.89
N LEU A 90 7.04 14.56 -14.47
CA LEU A 90 6.78 14.90 -13.07
C LEU A 90 6.10 13.72 -12.35
N PRO A 91 6.57 13.33 -11.14
CA PRO A 91 6.05 12.15 -10.42
C PRO A 91 4.72 12.43 -9.69
N GLN A 92 4.27 13.67 -9.60
CA GLN A 92 3.07 14.05 -8.88
C GLN A 92 1.83 13.37 -9.50
N ARG A 93 0.87 13.05 -8.64
CA ARG A 93 -0.42 12.48 -9.05
C ARG A 93 -1.56 13.16 -8.28
N VAL A 94 -2.72 13.29 -8.91
CA VAL A 94 -3.95 13.82 -8.32
C VAL A 94 -4.98 12.71 -8.28
N ASP A 95 -5.71 12.60 -7.19
CA ASP A 95 -6.85 11.67 -7.09
C ASP A 95 -8.13 12.49 -6.87
N HIS A 96 -9.15 12.21 -7.66
CA HIS A 96 -10.44 12.91 -7.61
C HIS A 96 -11.35 12.40 -6.48
N ARG A 97 -11.00 11.25 -5.87
CA ARG A 97 -11.79 10.61 -4.81
C ARG A 97 -11.52 11.26 -3.46
N SER A 98 -12.46 11.12 -2.55
CA SER A 98 -12.25 11.54 -1.15
C SER A 98 -11.16 10.70 -0.46
N PHE A 99 -10.53 11.21 0.59
CA PHE A 99 -9.53 10.44 1.37
C PHE A 99 -10.08 9.10 1.85
N LYS A 100 -11.35 9.06 2.27
CA LYS A 100 -12.02 7.83 2.69
C LYS A 100 -12.10 6.79 1.56
N GLU A 101 -12.46 7.22 0.34
CA GLU A 101 -12.53 6.33 -0.83
C GLU A 101 -11.14 5.88 -1.31
N GLN A 102 -10.12 6.66 -1.04
CA GLN A 102 -8.72 6.32 -1.29
C GLN A 102 -8.13 5.38 -0.22
N GLY A 103 -8.82 5.15 0.89
CA GLY A 103 -8.30 4.40 2.04
C GLY A 103 -7.23 5.17 2.83
N ILE A 104 -7.20 6.50 2.72
CA ILE A 104 -6.23 7.36 3.41
C ILE A 104 -6.86 7.85 4.71
N GLU A 105 -6.23 7.57 5.82
CA GLU A 105 -6.66 8.00 7.16
C GLU A 105 -6.32 9.47 7.47
N LYS A 106 -6.67 10.38 6.53
CA LYS A 106 -6.49 11.83 6.74
C LYS A 106 -7.83 12.51 6.91
N ILE A 107 -7.86 13.49 7.81
CA ILE A 107 -9.00 14.36 8.03
C ILE A 107 -9.00 15.45 6.95
N PRO A 108 -10.06 15.62 6.15
CA PRO A 108 -10.12 16.67 5.15
C PRO A 108 -10.25 18.06 5.82
N THR A 109 -9.55 19.05 5.30
CA THR A 109 -9.71 20.43 5.74
C THR A 109 -11.04 21.01 5.24
N GLN A 110 -11.58 21.97 6.00
CA GLN A 110 -12.82 22.66 5.62
C GLN A 110 -12.52 23.90 4.78
N HIS A 111 -13.43 24.22 3.86
CA HIS A 111 -13.36 25.47 3.11
C HIS A 111 -13.55 26.67 4.05
N ILE A 112 -12.56 27.54 4.13
CA ILE A 112 -12.56 28.67 5.07
C ILE A 112 -13.69 29.66 4.74
N GLY A 113 -13.97 29.89 3.47
CA GLY A 113 -14.92 30.92 3.00
C GLY A 113 -14.28 32.31 2.89
N VAL A 114 -14.96 33.21 2.17
CA VAL A 114 -14.39 34.51 1.80
C VAL A 114 -14.12 35.38 3.01
N SER A 115 -15.09 35.50 3.93
CA SER A 115 -14.98 36.35 5.11
C SER A 115 -13.87 35.90 6.06
N ALA A 116 -13.82 34.60 6.40
CA ALA A 116 -12.79 34.05 7.27
C ALA A 116 -11.40 34.14 6.62
N ASN A 117 -11.29 33.90 5.31
CA ASN A 117 -10.03 34.07 4.58
C ASN A 117 -9.54 35.53 4.60
N ALA A 118 -10.46 36.50 4.48
CA ALA A 118 -10.11 37.92 4.60
C ALA A 118 -9.64 38.29 6.03
N MET A 119 -10.18 37.67 7.06
CA MET A 119 -9.71 37.82 8.45
C MET A 119 -8.30 37.23 8.63
N GLU A 120 -8.08 36.00 8.19
CA GLU A 120 -6.78 35.32 8.26
C GLU A 120 -5.68 36.08 7.52
N LYS A 121 -5.97 36.64 6.35
CA LYS A 121 -5.03 37.51 5.60
C LYS A 121 -4.65 38.79 6.35
N ARG A 122 -5.47 39.26 7.29
CA ARG A 122 -5.20 40.41 8.15
C ARG A 122 -4.56 40.03 9.49
N GLY A 123 -4.23 38.74 9.68
CA GLY A 123 -3.65 38.23 10.92
C GLY A 123 -4.68 38.00 12.05
N ILE A 124 -5.99 38.05 11.72
CA ILE A 124 -7.07 37.81 12.67
C ILE A 124 -7.46 36.33 12.56
N GLU A 125 -7.31 35.58 13.64
CA GLU A 125 -7.69 34.16 13.66
C GLU A 125 -9.20 33.97 13.51
N SER A 126 -9.58 33.08 12.63
CA SER A 126 -10.97 32.65 12.45
C SER A 126 -11.20 31.27 13.03
N GLN A 127 -12.41 30.95 13.46
CA GLN A 127 -12.76 29.64 13.98
C GLN A 127 -12.40 28.52 12.96
N ARG A 128 -12.82 28.66 11.70
CA ARG A 128 -12.51 27.71 10.63
C ARG A 128 -11.02 27.61 10.32
N GLY A 129 -10.30 28.72 10.43
CA GLY A 129 -8.85 28.75 10.31
C GLY A 129 -8.18 27.93 11.42
N ASN A 130 -8.62 28.09 12.67
CA ASN A 130 -8.15 27.33 13.81
C ASN A 130 -8.44 25.84 13.65
N GLU A 131 -9.68 25.46 13.31
CA GLU A 131 -10.05 24.08 13.03
C GLU A 131 -9.14 23.45 11.96
N ASN A 132 -8.84 24.18 10.88
CA ASN A 132 -7.95 23.69 9.83
C ASN A 132 -6.48 23.58 10.31
N ARG A 133 -6.02 24.43 11.21
CA ARG A 133 -4.70 24.32 11.86
C ARG A 133 -4.62 23.05 12.71
N GLU A 134 -5.65 22.75 13.49
CA GLU A 134 -5.74 21.52 14.28
C GLU A 134 -5.80 20.27 13.41
N ILE A 135 -6.60 20.28 12.33
CA ILE A 135 -6.65 19.20 11.37
C ILE A 135 -5.27 18.96 10.73
N LYS A 136 -4.56 20.00 10.33
CA LYS A 136 -3.20 19.87 9.77
C LYS A 136 -2.22 19.26 10.79
N LYS A 137 -2.30 19.67 12.05
CA LYS A 137 -1.49 19.11 13.14
C LYS A 137 -1.80 17.64 13.37
N ALA A 138 -3.09 17.28 13.44
CA ALA A 138 -3.53 15.88 13.58
C ALA A 138 -3.07 15.01 12.40
N ASN A 139 -3.23 15.49 11.16
CA ASN A 139 -2.74 14.77 9.96
C ASN A 139 -1.22 14.60 9.95
N GLY A 140 -0.46 15.57 10.47
CA GLY A 140 0.98 15.44 10.66
C GLY A 140 1.34 14.34 11.67
N GLN A 141 0.59 14.23 12.76
CA GLN A 141 0.77 13.16 13.75
C GLN A 141 0.44 11.78 13.16
N ILE A 142 -0.65 11.65 12.41
CA ILE A 142 -1.01 10.41 11.70
C ILE A 142 0.13 9.98 10.77
N GLN A 143 0.66 10.89 9.97
CA GLN A 143 1.78 10.58 9.07
C GLN A 143 3.04 10.12 9.82
N THR A 144 3.33 10.72 10.97
CA THR A 144 4.45 10.30 11.82
C THR A 144 4.24 8.88 12.36
N ILE A 145 3.02 8.55 12.81
CA ILE A 145 2.65 7.22 13.29
C ILE A 145 2.80 6.19 12.17
N GLU A 146 2.30 6.46 10.97
CA GLU A 146 2.44 5.57 9.81
C GLU A 146 3.91 5.26 9.46
N ILE A 147 4.78 6.26 9.59
CA ILE A 147 6.22 6.08 9.37
C ILE A 147 6.82 5.17 10.45
N LEU A 148 6.49 5.43 11.72
CA LEU A 148 6.96 4.63 12.85
C LEU A 148 6.46 3.18 12.77
N GLU A 149 5.19 2.97 12.42
CA GLU A 149 4.65 1.63 12.21
C GLU A 149 5.40 0.86 11.14
N LYS A 150 5.67 1.49 9.99
CA LYS A 150 6.46 0.86 8.91
C LYS A 150 7.89 0.52 9.35
N GLN A 151 8.51 1.40 10.14
CA GLN A 151 9.84 1.14 10.70
C GLN A 151 9.81 -0.04 11.68
N THR A 152 8.86 -0.02 12.62
CA THR A 152 8.69 -1.10 13.61
C THR A 152 8.39 -2.44 12.92
N GLN A 153 7.56 -2.47 11.89
CA GLN A 153 7.29 -3.69 11.12
C GLN A 153 8.56 -4.25 10.46
N LYS A 154 9.42 -3.38 9.92
CA LYS A 154 10.71 -3.79 9.36
C LYS A 154 11.64 -4.38 10.44
N GLU A 155 11.71 -3.73 11.60
CA GLU A 155 12.51 -4.22 12.73
C GLU A 155 12.00 -5.58 13.23
N ILE A 156 10.68 -5.75 13.36
CA ILE A 156 10.07 -7.03 13.73
C ILE A 156 10.42 -8.12 12.69
N ALA A 157 10.39 -7.79 11.41
CA ALA A 157 10.75 -8.72 10.35
C ALA A 157 12.23 -9.13 10.44
N PHE A 158 13.14 -8.19 10.73
CA PHE A 158 14.56 -8.48 10.96
C PHE A 158 14.78 -9.38 12.17
N ILE A 159 14.14 -9.08 13.30
CA ILE A 159 14.25 -9.90 14.52
C ILE A 159 13.75 -11.32 14.28
N ARG A 160 12.63 -11.48 13.55
CA ARG A 160 12.11 -12.82 13.21
C ARG A 160 13.09 -13.62 12.36
N GLU A 161 13.77 -12.98 11.44
CA GLU A 161 14.77 -13.61 10.60
C GLU A 161 15.99 -14.01 11.43
N ASP A 162 16.49 -13.13 12.32
CA ASP A 162 17.59 -13.43 13.24
C ASP A 162 17.25 -14.62 14.15
N ILE A 163 16.03 -14.66 14.69
CA ILE A 163 15.57 -15.81 15.51
C ILE A 163 15.55 -17.10 14.68
N SER A 164 15.14 -17.04 13.43
CA SER A 164 15.12 -18.21 12.54
C SER A 164 16.52 -18.76 12.30
N TRP A 165 17.49 -17.89 11.98
CA TRP A 165 18.88 -18.30 11.80
C TRP A 165 19.48 -18.87 13.07
N ASN A 166 19.29 -18.21 14.22
CA ASN A 166 19.79 -18.68 15.50
C ASN A 166 19.24 -20.07 15.86
N ARG A 167 17.96 -20.32 15.59
CA ARG A 167 17.34 -21.63 15.80
C ARG A 167 18.04 -22.73 14.99
N HIS A 168 18.32 -22.46 13.71
CA HIS A 168 19.02 -23.42 12.87
C HIS A 168 20.43 -23.72 13.38
N HIS A 169 21.19 -22.71 13.79
CA HIS A 169 22.51 -22.89 14.39
C HIS A 169 22.46 -23.68 15.69
N GLU A 170 21.49 -23.40 16.58
CA GLU A 170 21.29 -24.14 17.82
C GLU A 170 20.91 -25.60 17.58
N GLU A 171 20.08 -25.89 16.57
CA GLU A 171 19.74 -27.28 16.21
C GLU A 171 20.98 -28.07 15.78
N ILE A 172 21.83 -27.48 14.95
CA ILE A 172 23.10 -28.13 14.54
C ILE A 172 24.02 -28.31 15.71
N ALA A 173 24.20 -27.31 16.57
CA ALA A 173 25.03 -27.41 17.76
C ALA A 173 24.59 -28.54 18.71
N LYS A 174 23.26 -28.71 18.90
CA LYS A 174 22.72 -29.84 19.68
C LYS A 174 23.02 -31.20 19.05
N ILE A 175 22.91 -31.34 17.75
CA ILE A 175 23.26 -32.54 17.03
C ILE A 175 24.76 -32.83 17.20
N GLU A 176 25.60 -31.81 17.01
CA GLU A 176 27.04 -31.90 17.15
C GLU A 176 27.48 -32.37 18.57
N GLU A 177 26.82 -31.89 19.62
CA GLU A 177 27.08 -32.34 21.02
C GLU A 177 26.69 -33.80 21.24
N GLN A 178 25.72 -34.34 20.49
CA GLN A 178 25.31 -35.74 20.64
C GLN A 178 26.21 -36.74 19.90
N ILE A 179 26.93 -36.29 18.86
CA ILE A 179 27.81 -37.17 18.05
C ILE A 179 28.81 -37.97 18.91
N PRO A 180 29.60 -37.35 19.83
CA PRO A 180 30.52 -38.08 20.67
C PRO A 180 29.85 -39.12 21.59
N LYS A 181 28.62 -38.81 22.06
CA LYS A 181 27.83 -39.71 22.91
C LYS A 181 27.36 -40.96 22.15
N ALA A 182 27.28 -40.89 20.83
CA ALA A 182 26.91 -41.99 19.95
C ALA A 182 28.11 -42.73 19.34
N ALA A 183 29.35 -42.38 19.73
CA ALA A 183 30.59 -42.87 19.11
C ALA A 183 30.72 -44.40 19.04
N GLY A 184 30.11 -45.13 19.99
CA GLY A 184 30.10 -46.60 20.00
C GLY A 184 28.94 -47.27 19.26
N ASN A 185 28.03 -46.48 18.66
CA ASN A 185 26.82 -47.02 18.04
C ASN A 185 26.71 -46.61 16.56
N GLU A 186 27.21 -47.46 15.68
CA GLU A 186 27.23 -47.25 14.24
C GLU A 186 25.84 -46.96 13.66
N LYS A 187 24.79 -47.65 14.09
CA LYS A 187 23.44 -47.47 13.61
C LYS A 187 22.91 -46.05 13.91
N VAL A 188 23.22 -45.53 15.09
CA VAL A 188 22.86 -44.15 15.48
C VAL A 188 23.67 -43.16 14.67
N LEU A 189 24.98 -43.36 14.50
CA LEU A 189 25.83 -42.46 13.70
C LEU A 189 25.39 -42.41 12.24
N LEU A 190 25.02 -43.52 11.62
CA LEU A 190 24.46 -43.55 10.24
C LEU A 190 23.12 -42.81 10.13
N SER A 191 22.27 -42.93 11.16
CA SER A 191 21.01 -42.16 11.20
C SER A 191 21.26 -40.66 11.32
N VAL A 192 22.21 -40.23 12.15
CA VAL A 192 22.63 -38.83 12.28
C VAL A 192 23.21 -38.32 10.96
N GLN A 193 24.09 -39.11 10.31
CA GLN A 193 24.66 -38.77 9.01
C GLN A 193 23.58 -38.53 7.94
N ALA A 194 22.61 -39.42 7.86
CA ALA A 194 21.47 -39.26 6.91
C ALA A 194 20.61 -38.02 7.21
N GLY A 195 20.43 -37.70 8.49
CA GLY A 195 19.76 -36.48 8.94
C GLY A 195 20.51 -35.20 8.52
N LEU A 196 21.84 -35.18 8.79
CA LEU A 196 22.70 -34.06 8.42
C LEU A 196 22.78 -33.84 6.90
N LEU A 197 22.79 -34.91 6.09
CA LEU A 197 22.72 -34.78 4.62
C LEU A 197 21.45 -34.09 4.18
N LYS A 198 20.30 -34.49 4.72
CA LYS A 198 19.01 -33.81 4.40
C LYS A 198 19.00 -32.37 4.83
N LEU A 199 19.58 -32.03 5.97
CA LEU A 199 19.70 -30.64 6.44
C LEU A 199 20.63 -29.82 5.55
N TYR A 200 21.73 -30.39 5.09
CA TYR A 200 22.66 -29.76 4.16
C TYR A 200 22.00 -29.40 2.83
N ASP A 201 21.26 -30.33 2.24
CA ASP A 201 20.54 -30.10 1.00
C ASP A 201 19.48 -28.99 1.17
N LYS A 202 18.73 -29.01 2.27
CA LYS A 202 17.78 -27.95 2.61
C LYS A 202 18.46 -26.60 2.79
N ALA A 203 19.58 -26.53 3.51
CA ALA A 203 20.32 -25.29 3.75
C ALA A 203 20.80 -24.66 2.45
N LYS A 204 21.24 -25.47 1.49
CA LYS A 204 21.65 -24.98 0.16
C LYS A 204 20.50 -24.36 -0.64
N LEU A 205 19.28 -24.84 -0.46
CA LEU A 205 18.09 -24.37 -1.16
C LEU A 205 17.45 -23.14 -0.51
N ILE A 206 17.95 -22.66 0.65
CA ILE A 206 17.43 -21.44 1.26
C ILE A 206 17.74 -20.25 0.34
N GLU A 207 16.72 -19.48 0.02
CA GLU A 207 16.81 -18.26 -0.79
C GLU A 207 16.71 -17.00 0.08
N PRO A 208 17.28 -15.84 -0.37
CA PRO A 208 17.17 -14.59 0.37
C PRO A 208 15.71 -14.14 0.41
N THR A 209 15.31 -13.61 1.56
CA THR A 209 14.00 -12.97 1.72
C THR A 209 14.09 -11.49 1.32
N LYS A 210 12.94 -10.86 1.04
CA LYS A 210 12.89 -9.41 0.82
C LYS A 210 13.44 -8.61 2.02
N THR A 211 13.41 -9.19 3.21
CA THR A 211 13.92 -8.60 4.45
C THR A 211 15.44 -8.61 4.51
N SER A 212 16.08 -9.65 3.95
CA SER A 212 17.54 -9.80 3.91
C SER A 212 18.19 -9.07 2.74
N GLU A 213 17.41 -8.65 1.73
CA GLU A 213 17.94 -7.92 0.57
C GLU A 213 18.64 -6.62 0.99
N GLY A 214 19.91 -6.47 0.61
CA GLY A 214 20.72 -5.28 0.92
C GLY A 214 21.15 -5.15 2.38
N ARG A 215 20.74 -6.07 3.28
CA ARG A 215 21.17 -6.10 4.67
C ARG A 215 22.61 -6.60 4.76
N THR A 216 23.42 -5.92 5.56
CA THR A 216 24.82 -6.32 5.83
C THR A 216 25.04 -6.52 7.32
N ILE A 217 25.99 -7.39 7.66
CA ILE A 217 26.52 -7.61 9.01
C ILE A 217 28.00 -7.23 9.01
N GLU A 218 28.49 -6.68 10.10
CA GLU A 218 29.91 -6.37 10.26
C GLU A 218 30.62 -7.51 10.99
N ILE A 219 31.65 -8.07 10.34
CA ILE A 219 32.49 -9.14 10.89
C ILE A 219 33.95 -8.75 10.69
N ASP A 220 34.70 -8.70 11.76
CA ASP A 220 36.11 -8.30 11.75
C ASP A 220 36.38 -6.99 10.98
N GLY A 221 35.46 -6.00 11.17
CA GLY A 221 35.56 -4.69 10.53
C GLY A 221 35.17 -4.67 9.03
N ARG A 222 34.65 -5.77 8.49
CA ARG A 222 34.20 -5.89 7.08
C ARG A 222 32.67 -6.04 7.01
N LYS A 223 32.05 -5.31 6.10
CA LYS A 223 30.63 -5.49 5.81
C LYS A 223 30.42 -6.66 4.87
N VAL A 224 29.69 -7.68 5.35
CA VAL A 224 29.35 -8.89 4.59
C VAL A 224 27.83 -8.92 4.41
N PRO A 225 27.31 -9.40 3.26
CA PRO A 225 25.88 -9.58 3.07
C PRO A 225 25.32 -10.51 4.14
N TYR A 226 24.27 -10.05 4.84
CA TYR A 226 23.68 -10.74 6.00
C TYR A 226 23.24 -12.17 5.66
N PHE A 227 22.49 -12.34 4.57
CA PHE A 227 21.98 -13.63 4.14
C PHE A 227 23.11 -14.60 3.80
N GLU A 228 24.09 -14.18 3.02
CA GLU A 228 25.22 -15.01 2.61
C GLU A 228 26.05 -15.46 3.82
N TYR A 229 26.27 -14.57 4.78
CA TYR A 229 26.98 -14.91 6.01
C TYR A 229 26.28 -16.04 6.77
N HIS A 230 24.99 -15.89 7.08
CA HIS A 230 24.24 -16.89 7.85
C HIS A 230 24.10 -18.21 7.09
N LYS A 231 23.84 -18.16 5.78
CA LYS A 231 23.77 -19.35 4.93
C LYS A 231 25.10 -20.11 4.89
N ASN A 232 26.20 -19.42 4.65
CA ASN A 232 27.52 -20.03 4.59
C ASN A 232 27.94 -20.60 5.94
N LYS A 233 27.66 -19.88 7.03
CA LYS A 233 27.89 -20.38 8.39
C LYS A 233 27.09 -21.64 8.66
N LEU A 234 25.79 -21.66 8.36
CA LEU A 234 24.95 -22.86 8.56
C LEU A 234 25.45 -24.07 7.77
N VAL A 235 25.79 -23.88 6.49
CA VAL A 235 26.35 -24.93 5.64
C VAL A 235 27.66 -25.40 6.18
N GLY A 236 28.52 -24.51 6.70
CA GLY A 236 29.79 -24.85 7.35
C GLY A 236 29.62 -25.67 8.63
N ASP A 237 28.71 -25.25 9.50
CA ASP A 237 28.39 -25.95 10.74
C ASP A 237 27.89 -27.39 10.46
N ILE A 238 27.01 -27.56 9.46
CA ILE A 238 26.53 -28.89 9.04
C ILE A 238 27.66 -29.75 8.50
N SER A 239 28.51 -29.18 7.62
CA SER A 239 29.65 -29.91 7.04
C SER A 239 30.61 -30.37 8.14
N PHE A 240 30.90 -29.52 9.11
CA PHE A 240 31.76 -29.88 10.24
C PHE A 240 31.17 -31.02 11.08
N ALA A 241 29.86 -30.99 11.34
CA ALA A 241 29.17 -32.09 12.03
C ALA A 241 29.22 -33.40 11.21
N GLN A 242 29.10 -33.33 9.89
CA GLN A 242 29.23 -34.50 8.99
C GLN A 242 30.63 -35.11 9.06
N ASP A 243 31.68 -34.31 9.04
CA ASP A 243 33.06 -34.76 9.12
C ASP A 243 33.35 -35.46 10.47
N LYS A 244 32.80 -34.92 11.58
CA LYS A 244 32.85 -35.58 12.87
C LYS A 244 32.20 -36.97 12.85
N VAL A 245 30.98 -37.09 12.32
CA VAL A 245 30.29 -38.39 12.21
C VAL A 245 31.09 -39.36 11.37
N LYS A 246 31.63 -38.90 10.23
CA LYS A 246 32.47 -39.71 9.36
C LYS A 246 33.72 -40.25 10.12
N GLY A 247 34.40 -39.37 10.85
CA GLY A 247 35.57 -39.78 11.66
C GLY A 247 35.26 -40.89 12.67
N TYR A 248 34.12 -40.82 13.37
CA TYR A 248 33.69 -41.91 14.27
C TYR A 248 33.31 -43.19 13.54
N LEU A 249 32.68 -43.13 12.37
CA LEU A 249 32.38 -44.30 11.56
C LEU A 249 33.65 -44.97 11.04
N ASP A 250 34.64 -44.20 10.60
CA ASP A 250 35.95 -44.72 10.14
C ASP A 250 36.68 -45.41 11.27
N MET A 251 36.67 -44.84 12.49
CA MET A 251 37.25 -45.49 13.70
C MET A 251 36.58 -46.82 14.01
N LEU A 252 35.25 -46.91 13.96
CA LEU A 252 34.52 -48.17 14.19
C LEU A 252 34.81 -49.20 13.10
N ALA A 253 35.00 -48.79 11.87
CA ALA A 253 35.39 -49.70 10.77
C ALA A 253 36.80 -50.27 10.97
N GLN A 254 37.77 -49.46 11.40
CA GLN A 254 39.12 -49.92 11.74
C GLN A 254 39.13 -50.94 12.89
N GLN A 255 38.41 -50.61 14.00
CA GLN A 255 38.31 -51.54 15.14
C GLN A 255 37.75 -52.92 14.77
N ARG A 256 36.84 -52.96 13.76
CA ARG A 256 36.34 -54.27 13.27
C ARG A 256 37.30 -55.01 12.38
N GLN A 257 38.25 -54.36 11.73
CA GLN A 257 39.24 -54.97 10.90
C GLN A 257 40.43 -55.59 11.78
N GLU A 258 40.64 -54.99 12.94
CA GLU A 258 41.70 -55.39 13.89
C GLU A 258 41.21 -56.45 14.86
N ALA A 259 39.91 -56.73 14.99
CA ALA A 259 39.27 -57.72 15.84
C ALA A 259 38.97 -59.02 15.06
#